data_1077c38750bc5f7c08d82e26c4b60acf
#
_entry.id   1077c38750bc5f7c08d82e26c4b60acf
#
_cell.length_a   1.000
_cell.length_b   1.000
_cell.length_c   1.000
_cell.angle_alpha   90.00
_cell.angle_beta   90.00
_cell.angle_gamma   90.00
#
_symmetry.space_group_name_H-M   'P 1'
#
loop_
_entity.id
_entity.type
_entity.pdbx_description
1 polymer ?
#
loop_
_entity_poly.entity_id
_entity_poly.type
_entity_poly.pdbx_seq_one_letter_code
_entity_poly.pdbx_strand_id
1 'polypeptide(L)'
;MDTIRMINYVLAVMFFICYAYQAFYILVPFIIKPKPHKPAKLHRFAVLISARNEQAVIGNLIDSINRQTYPGELVTVFVVADNCTDDTARIAREHGAVVVERFNLDEVGKGYALNFLLHRIDAMYPERPFDAYMVFDADNVLETDYIEQMNRTYSDGYEVITSYRNSKNFGDNWISSGYALWFMRESAWLNRPRMRLGSSCAVSGTGFLFSQKVLDECGGWNFFLLTEDIEFTIDNIVNGRKIGYCADAVLYDCLLYTSDAA
;
A
#
# COMPACT_ATOMS: atom_id res chain seq x y z
N MET A 1 45.92 -6.16 17.45
CA MET A 1 44.69 -5.54 16.84
C MET A 1 43.74 -5.30 17.97
N ASP A 2 43.30 -4.05 18.16
CA ASP A 2 42.45 -3.72 19.31
C ASP A 2 41.15 -4.50 19.26
N THR A 3 40.67 -4.96 20.43
CA THR A 3 39.47 -5.76 20.58
C THR A 3 38.26 -5.10 19.85
N ILE A 4 38.18 -3.76 19.91
CA ILE A 4 37.13 -2.98 19.24
C ILE A 4 37.21 -3.15 17.72
N ARG A 5 38.40 -3.13 17.12
CA ARG A 5 38.53 -3.36 15.66
C ARG A 5 38.13 -4.76 15.26
N MET A 6 38.45 -5.76 16.07
CA MET A 6 38.06 -7.15 15.82
C MET A 6 36.52 -7.30 15.85
N ILE A 7 35.86 -6.71 16.85
CA ILE A 7 34.39 -6.70 16.94
C ILE A 7 33.81 -6.01 15.72
N ASN A 8 34.31 -4.85 15.31
CA ASN A 8 33.81 -4.14 14.12
C ASN A 8 33.96 -4.96 12.84
N TYR A 9 35.10 -5.68 12.66
CA TYR A 9 35.28 -6.57 11.51
C TYR A 9 34.29 -7.74 11.53
N VAL A 10 34.05 -8.36 12.68
CA VAL A 10 33.08 -9.46 12.80
C VAL A 10 31.67 -8.95 12.47
N LEU A 11 31.30 -7.80 13.02
CA LEU A 11 29.98 -7.18 12.70
C LEU A 11 29.86 -6.84 11.22
N ALA A 12 30.88 -6.23 10.62
CA ALA A 12 30.88 -5.89 9.19
C ALA A 12 30.73 -7.13 8.30
N VAL A 13 31.45 -8.21 8.61
CA VAL A 13 31.35 -9.48 7.86
C VAL A 13 29.97 -10.09 8.05
N MET A 14 29.43 -10.10 9.25
CA MET A 14 28.09 -10.59 9.54
C MET A 14 27.04 -9.80 8.73
N PHE A 15 27.08 -8.47 8.74
CA PHE A 15 26.18 -7.63 7.94
C PHE A 15 26.34 -7.89 6.44
N PHE A 16 27.59 -8.00 5.96
CA PHE A 16 27.85 -8.31 4.56
C PHE A 16 27.20 -9.62 4.14
N ILE A 17 27.33 -10.68 4.93
CA ILE A 17 26.70 -11.98 4.67
C ILE A 17 25.16 -11.85 4.70
N CYS A 18 24.61 -11.18 5.72
CA CYS A 18 23.18 -10.95 5.85
C CYS A 18 22.56 -10.18 4.68
N TYR A 19 23.32 -9.26 4.07
CA TYR A 19 22.83 -8.42 2.97
C TYR A 19 23.28 -8.89 1.57
N ALA A 20 24.15 -9.89 1.47
CA ALA A 20 24.68 -10.39 0.18
C ALA A 20 23.59 -10.87 -0.78
N TYR A 21 22.45 -11.38 -0.25
CA TYR A 21 21.30 -11.80 -1.07
C TYR A 21 20.72 -10.64 -1.91
N GLN A 22 20.89 -9.39 -1.48
CA GLN A 22 20.40 -8.22 -2.21
C GLN A 22 21.18 -8.02 -3.52
N ALA A 23 22.48 -8.33 -3.53
CA ALA A 23 23.28 -8.32 -4.76
C ALA A 23 22.73 -9.35 -5.78
N PHE A 24 22.31 -10.53 -5.30
CA PHE A 24 21.63 -11.50 -6.15
C PHE A 24 20.30 -10.94 -6.68
N TYR A 25 19.49 -10.31 -5.85
CA TYR A 25 18.20 -9.73 -6.25
C TYR A 25 18.35 -8.65 -7.34
N ILE A 26 19.42 -7.86 -7.32
CA ILE A 26 19.72 -6.87 -8.38
C ILE A 26 19.83 -7.54 -9.75
N LEU A 27 20.39 -8.74 -9.83
CA LEU A 27 20.59 -9.47 -11.09
C LEU A 27 19.31 -10.14 -11.59
N VAL A 28 18.40 -10.55 -10.71
CA VAL A 28 17.19 -11.31 -11.07
C VAL A 28 16.35 -10.63 -12.18
N PRO A 29 16.04 -9.31 -12.13
CA PRO A 29 15.24 -8.66 -13.17
C PRO A 29 15.88 -8.65 -14.55
N PHE A 30 17.19 -8.79 -14.66
CA PHE A 30 17.90 -8.84 -15.94
C PHE A 30 17.91 -10.25 -16.53
N ILE A 31 17.82 -11.28 -15.68
CA ILE A 31 17.91 -12.70 -16.09
C ILE A 31 16.53 -13.30 -16.27
N ILE A 32 15.60 -13.06 -15.34
CA ILE A 32 14.27 -13.65 -15.31
C ILE A 32 13.25 -12.65 -15.84
N LYS A 33 12.65 -12.97 -16.99
CA LYS A 33 11.58 -12.14 -17.58
C LYS A 33 10.28 -12.23 -16.77
N PRO A 34 9.41 -11.20 -16.79
CA PRO A 34 8.10 -11.28 -16.17
C PRO A 34 7.26 -12.38 -16.85
N LYS A 35 6.40 -13.01 -16.08
CA LYS A 35 5.38 -13.90 -16.66
C LYS A 35 4.34 -13.04 -17.38
N PRO A 36 3.83 -13.48 -18.53
CA PRO A 36 2.72 -12.81 -19.19
C PRO A 36 1.48 -12.88 -18.30
N HIS A 37 0.71 -11.79 -18.29
CA HIS A 37 -0.56 -11.76 -17.59
C HIS A 37 -1.58 -12.68 -18.26
N LYS A 38 -2.46 -13.25 -17.46
CA LYS A 38 -3.66 -13.95 -17.92
C LYS A 38 -4.66 -12.93 -18.52
N PRO A 39 -5.66 -13.39 -19.31
CA PRO A 39 -6.76 -12.53 -19.71
C PRO A 39 -7.43 -11.90 -18.47
N ALA A 40 -7.41 -10.58 -18.41
CA ALA A 40 -7.98 -9.86 -17.28
C ALA A 40 -9.52 -9.89 -17.32
N LYS A 41 -10.14 -10.09 -16.16
CA LYS A 41 -11.57 -9.88 -15.94
C LYS A 41 -11.77 -8.54 -15.26
N LEU A 42 -12.93 -7.94 -15.42
CA LEU A 42 -13.31 -6.75 -14.68
C LEU A 42 -13.79 -7.15 -13.28
N HIS A 43 -13.26 -6.49 -12.26
CA HIS A 43 -13.62 -6.70 -10.86
C HIS A 43 -14.12 -5.39 -10.23
N ARG A 44 -14.91 -5.51 -9.18
CA ARG A 44 -15.38 -4.36 -8.41
C ARG A 44 -14.42 -4.08 -7.25
N PHE A 45 -13.96 -2.84 -7.16
CA PHE A 45 -13.00 -2.42 -6.15
C PHE A 45 -13.60 -1.37 -5.21
N ALA A 46 -13.34 -1.53 -3.92
CA ALA A 46 -13.49 -0.49 -2.93
C ALA A 46 -12.13 0.13 -2.67
N VAL A 47 -12.00 1.44 -2.82
CA VAL A 47 -10.81 2.18 -2.41
C VAL A 47 -11.02 2.71 -1.00
N LEU A 48 -10.11 2.39 -0.09
CA LEU A 48 -10.13 2.75 1.32
C LEU A 48 -9.07 3.80 1.59
N ILE A 49 -9.48 4.96 2.08
CA ILE A 49 -8.59 6.08 2.42
C ILE A 49 -8.81 6.45 3.89
N SER A 50 -7.75 6.34 4.69
CA SER A 50 -7.74 6.87 6.05
C SER A 50 -7.14 8.25 6.04
N ALA A 51 -7.87 9.26 6.54
CA ALA A 51 -7.47 10.65 6.52
C ALA A 51 -7.65 11.31 7.89
N ARG A 52 -6.61 12.04 8.33
CA ARG A 52 -6.66 12.85 9.56
C ARG A 52 -6.05 14.21 9.29
N ASN A 53 -6.91 15.25 9.18
CA ASN A 53 -6.50 16.63 8.87
C ASN A 53 -5.71 16.74 7.55
N GLU A 54 -6.27 16.16 6.48
CA GLU A 54 -5.64 16.08 5.15
C GLU A 54 -6.36 16.95 4.10
N GLN A 55 -6.98 18.06 4.55
CA GLN A 55 -7.76 18.96 3.67
C GLN A 55 -6.97 19.47 2.46
N ALA A 56 -5.64 19.61 2.58
CA ALA A 56 -4.80 20.14 1.52
C ALA A 56 -4.53 19.16 0.37
N VAL A 57 -4.66 17.86 0.61
CA VAL A 57 -4.18 16.82 -0.32
C VAL A 57 -5.22 15.78 -0.72
N ILE A 58 -6.23 15.53 0.13
CA ILE A 58 -7.23 14.47 -0.08
C ILE A 58 -7.96 14.58 -1.43
N GLY A 59 -8.26 15.80 -1.88
CA GLY A 59 -8.91 16.04 -3.17
C GLY A 59 -8.05 15.58 -4.35
N ASN A 60 -6.73 15.74 -4.29
CA ASN A 60 -5.82 15.35 -5.36
C ASN A 60 -5.80 13.82 -5.55
N LEU A 61 -5.83 13.05 -4.46
CA LEU A 61 -5.91 11.60 -4.52
C LEU A 61 -7.24 11.17 -5.15
N ILE A 62 -8.37 11.67 -4.67
CA ILE A 62 -9.70 11.29 -5.17
C ILE A 62 -9.82 11.65 -6.66
N ASP A 63 -9.34 12.82 -7.07
CA ASP A 63 -9.31 13.22 -8.48
C ASP A 63 -8.44 12.30 -9.34
N SER A 64 -7.31 11.82 -8.81
CA SER A 64 -6.45 10.87 -9.53
C SER A 64 -7.13 9.50 -9.70
N ILE A 65 -7.98 9.09 -8.75
CA ILE A 65 -8.80 7.89 -8.84
C ILE A 65 -9.93 8.09 -9.85
N ASN A 66 -10.60 9.24 -9.83
CA ASN A 66 -11.69 9.55 -10.78
C ASN A 66 -11.21 9.64 -12.23
N ARG A 67 -9.90 9.89 -12.48
CA ARG A 67 -9.29 9.95 -13.82
C ARG A 67 -8.70 8.62 -14.29
N GLN A 68 -8.93 7.52 -13.60
CA GLN A 68 -8.41 6.21 -14.01
C GLN A 68 -9.01 5.74 -15.34
N THR A 69 -8.23 4.99 -16.12
CA THR A 69 -8.69 4.33 -17.35
C THR A 69 -9.63 3.15 -17.07
N TYR A 70 -9.64 2.66 -15.85
CA TYR A 70 -10.53 1.60 -15.40
C TYR A 70 -11.98 2.10 -15.28
N PRO A 71 -13.02 1.28 -15.60
CA PRO A 71 -14.41 1.70 -15.55
C PRO A 71 -14.82 2.24 -14.17
N GLY A 72 -15.21 3.52 -14.11
CA GLY A 72 -15.50 4.21 -12.85
C GLY A 72 -16.67 3.61 -12.06
N GLU A 73 -17.64 3.00 -12.75
CA GLU A 73 -18.77 2.29 -12.12
C GLU A 73 -18.39 1.02 -11.35
N LEU A 74 -17.16 0.56 -11.55
CA LEU A 74 -16.57 -0.58 -10.83
C LEU A 74 -15.67 -0.17 -9.67
N VAL A 75 -15.51 1.14 -9.43
CA VAL A 75 -14.65 1.67 -8.35
C VAL A 75 -15.48 2.55 -7.44
N THR A 76 -15.46 2.27 -6.15
CA THR A 76 -16.11 3.11 -5.15
C THR A 76 -15.07 3.60 -4.15
N VAL A 77 -14.99 4.92 -3.96
CA VAL A 77 -14.02 5.54 -3.05
C VAL A 77 -14.68 5.77 -1.69
N PHE A 78 -14.11 5.21 -0.65
CA PHE A 78 -14.50 5.38 0.74
C PHE A 78 -13.40 6.10 1.51
N VAL A 79 -13.78 7.12 2.25
CA VAL A 79 -12.88 7.88 3.12
C VAL A 79 -13.36 7.77 4.56
N VAL A 80 -12.49 7.36 5.47
CA VAL A 80 -12.71 7.58 6.89
C VAL A 80 -11.97 8.85 7.32
N ALA A 81 -12.73 9.88 7.68
CA ALA A 81 -12.22 11.10 8.30
C ALA A 81 -12.07 10.84 9.81
N ASP A 82 -10.86 10.43 10.23
CA ASP A 82 -10.59 9.99 11.60
C ASP A 82 -10.10 11.14 12.47
N ASN A 83 -10.92 11.55 13.45
CA ASN A 83 -10.62 12.63 14.37
C ASN A 83 -10.23 13.95 13.66
N CYS A 84 -10.84 14.25 12.50
CA CYS A 84 -10.58 15.47 11.76
C CYS A 84 -11.17 16.70 12.47
N THR A 85 -10.40 17.79 12.44
CA THR A 85 -10.80 19.10 12.96
C THR A 85 -10.85 20.17 11.86
N ASP A 86 -10.49 19.77 10.63
CA ASP A 86 -10.44 20.62 9.43
C ASP A 86 -11.52 20.20 8.40
N ASP A 87 -11.44 20.74 7.19
CA ASP A 87 -12.41 20.49 6.11
C ASP A 87 -12.20 19.17 5.33
N THR A 88 -11.36 18.26 5.81
CA THR A 88 -11.04 16.98 5.12
C THR A 88 -12.31 16.24 4.68
N ALA A 89 -13.26 16.04 5.59
CA ALA A 89 -14.50 15.29 5.29
C ALA A 89 -15.37 15.99 4.24
N ARG A 90 -15.48 17.32 4.29
CA ARG A 90 -16.25 18.12 3.32
C ARG A 90 -15.62 18.02 1.93
N ILE A 91 -14.30 18.24 1.83
CA ILE A 91 -13.56 18.20 0.56
C ILE A 91 -13.66 16.81 -0.07
N ALA A 92 -13.48 15.75 0.70
CA ALA A 92 -13.61 14.38 0.18
C ALA A 92 -15.00 14.10 -0.42
N ARG A 93 -16.09 14.61 0.21
CA ARG A 93 -17.46 14.49 -0.34
C ARG A 93 -17.63 15.29 -1.63
N GLU A 94 -17.09 16.50 -1.70
CA GLU A 94 -17.16 17.36 -2.88
C GLU A 94 -16.47 16.72 -4.10
N HIS A 95 -15.42 15.92 -3.88
CA HIS A 95 -14.72 15.15 -4.92
C HIS A 95 -15.37 13.78 -5.23
N GLY A 96 -16.51 13.44 -4.58
CA GLY A 96 -17.34 12.28 -4.92
C GLY A 96 -17.07 11.03 -4.09
N ALA A 97 -16.31 11.11 -3.00
CA ALA A 97 -16.12 9.98 -2.10
C ALA A 97 -17.31 9.75 -1.15
N VAL A 98 -17.53 8.50 -0.78
CA VAL A 98 -18.40 8.13 0.34
C VAL A 98 -17.61 8.34 1.64
N VAL A 99 -18.00 9.32 2.45
CA VAL A 99 -17.25 9.71 3.64
C VAL A 99 -17.94 9.28 4.92
N VAL A 100 -17.18 8.60 5.77
CA VAL A 100 -17.56 8.24 7.13
C VAL A 100 -16.68 9.00 8.11
N GLU A 101 -17.28 9.71 9.05
CA GLU A 101 -16.55 10.40 10.11
C GLU A 101 -16.45 9.52 11.35
N ARG A 102 -15.26 9.49 11.95
CA ARG A 102 -14.97 8.74 13.17
C ARG A 102 -14.33 9.67 14.19
N PHE A 103 -14.88 9.67 15.40
CA PHE A 103 -14.34 10.40 16.54
C PHE A 103 -14.11 9.43 17.70
N ASN A 104 -12.87 8.98 17.85
CA ASN A 104 -12.45 8.06 18.90
C ASN A 104 -10.98 8.34 19.25
N LEU A 105 -10.74 8.82 20.47
CA LEU A 105 -9.41 9.16 20.96
C LEU A 105 -8.74 8.02 21.72
N ASP A 106 -9.47 6.93 22.02
CA ASP A 106 -8.94 5.76 22.71
C ASP A 106 -8.29 4.78 21.73
N GLU A 107 -8.83 4.69 20.52
CA GLU A 107 -8.36 3.81 19.44
C GLU A 107 -7.83 4.65 18.29
N VAL A 108 -6.61 5.15 18.40
CA VAL A 108 -5.97 6.00 17.42
C VAL A 108 -5.04 5.20 16.52
N GLY A 109 -5.13 5.41 15.21
CA GLY A 109 -4.25 4.79 14.22
C GLY A 109 -4.97 4.29 12.98
N LYS A 110 -4.21 4.10 11.90
CA LYS A 110 -4.71 3.70 10.58
C LYS A 110 -5.44 2.34 10.64
N GLY A 111 -4.92 1.38 11.39
CA GLY A 111 -5.55 0.06 11.54
C GLY A 111 -6.96 0.15 12.12
N TYR A 112 -7.16 0.95 13.17
CA TYR A 112 -8.48 1.18 13.76
C TYR A 112 -9.44 1.92 12.83
N ALA A 113 -8.92 2.91 12.09
CA ALA A 113 -9.70 3.65 11.11
C ALA A 113 -10.17 2.74 9.97
N LEU A 114 -9.29 1.89 9.43
CA LEU A 114 -9.63 0.91 8.39
C LEU A 114 -10.62 -0.14 8.88
N ASN A 115 -10.44 -0.68 10.10
CA ASN A 115 -11.38 -1.62 10.70
C ASN A 115 -12.78 -1.00 10.82
N PHE A 116 -12.88 0.22 11.35
CA PHE A 116 -14.13 0.94 11.46
C PHE A 116 -14.77 1.18 10.08
N LEU A 117 -13.97 1.60 9.08
CA LEU A 117 -14.46 1.85 7.73
C LEU A 117 -15.03 0.58 7.09
N LEU A 118 -14.35 -0.55 7.19
CA LEU A 118 -14.80 -1.84 6.66
C LEU A 118 -16.12 -2.29 7.29
N HIS A 119 -16.27 -2.16 8.61
CA HIS A 119 -17.56 -2.44 9.26
C HIS A 119 -18.69 -1.52 8.77
N ARG A 120 -18.40 -0.26 8.48
CA ARG A 120 -19.38 0.67 7.90
C ARG A 120 -19.73 0.31 6.46
N ILE A 121 -18.76 -0.14 5.67
CA ILE A 121 -18.99 -0.64 4.30
C ILE A 121 -19.87 -1.89 4.34
N ASP A 122 -19.59 -2.86 5.20
CA ASP A 122 -20.42 -4.07 5.36
C ASP A 122 -21.86 -3.72 5.73
N ALA A 123 -22.06 -2.70 6.58
CA ALA A 123 -23.40 -2.24 6.95
C ALA A 123 -24.13 -1.50 5.80
N MET A 124 -23.41 -0.74 4.96
CA MET A 124 -23.95 -0.02 3.81
C MET A 124 -24.21 -0.96 2.60
N TYR A 125 -23.40 -1.99 2.46
CA TYR A 125 -23.41 -2.93 1.34
C TYR A 125 -23.44 -4.38 1.86
N PRO A 126 -24.58 -4.84 2.43
CA PRO A 126 -24.69 -6.18 3.03
C PRO A 126 -24.52 -7.32 2.01
N GLU A 127 -24.77 -7.04 0.72
CA GLU A 127 -24.50 -7.96 -0.39
C GLU A 127 -23.01 -8.12 -0.74
N ARG A 128 -22.13 -7.30 -0.12
CA ARG A 128 -20.66 -7.33 -0.32
C ARG A 128 -20.25 -7.38 -1.79
N PRO A 129 -20.57 -6.34 -2.59
CA PRO A 129 -20.39 -6.36 -4.05
C PRO A 129 -18.94 -6.20 -4.51
N PHE A 130 -17.99 -5.99 -3.59
CA PHE A 130 -16.58 -5.73 -3.90
C PHE A 130 -15.78 -7.02 -3.93
N ASP A 131 -15.00 -7.22 -5.00
CA ASP A 131 -14.09 -8.36 -5.12
C ASP A 131 -12.83 -8.15 -4.28
N ALA A 132 -12.36 -6.89 -4.19
CA ALA A 132 -11.17 -6.53 -3.45
C ALA A 132 -11.18 -5.06 -3.00
N TYR A 133 -10.28 -4.77 -2.06
CA TYR A 133 -10.09 -3.47 -1.43
C TYR A 133 -8.69 -2.95 -1.72
N MET A 134 -8.57 -1.67 -2.08
CA MET A 134 -7.29 -0.98 -2.25
C MET A 134 -7.11 0.07 -1.17
N VAL A 135 -5.96 0.10 -0.51
CA VAL A 135 -5.68 1.03 0.60
C VAL A 135 -4.68 2.08 0.16
N PHE A 136 -5.03 3.36 0.41
CA PHE A 136 -4.16 4.50 0.13
C PHE A 136 -4.09 5.46 1.32
N ASP A 137 -2.94 6.11 1.45
CA ASP A 137 -2.79 7.29 2.30
C ASP A 137 -3.33 8.52 1.58
N ALA A 138 -3.88 9.47 2.33
CA ALA A 138 -4.62 10.61 1.77
C ALA A 138 -3.78 11.54 0.87
N ASP A 139 -2.46 11.51 1.02
CA ASP A 139 -1.51 12.31 0.27
C ASP A 139 -0.97 11.65 -1.00
N ASN A 140 -1.43 10.46 -1.34
CA ASN A 140 -1.00 9.75 -2.55
C ASN A 140 -1.60 10.40 -3.82
N VAL A 141 -0.96 10.14 -4.97
CA VAL A 141 -1.51 10.38 -6.32
C VAL A 141 -1.18 9.18 -7.20
N LEU A 142 -2.14 8.74 -8.01
CA LEU A 142 -2.02 7.55 -8.83
C LEU A 142 -1.74 7.91 -10.30
N GLU A 143 -0.93 7.09 -10.99
CA GLU A 143 -0.89 7.10 -12.45
C GLU A 143 -2.27 6.70 -13.01
N THR A 144 -2.56 7.17 -14.22
CA THR A 144 -3.91 7.06 -14.82
C THR A 144 -4.37 5.64 -15.11
N ASP A 145 -3.47 4.68 -15.20
CA ASP A 145 -3.74 3.27 -15.46
C ASP A 145 -3.52 2.36 -14.23
N TYR A 146 -3.29 2.95 -13.05
CA TYR A 146 -2.94 2.23 -11.82
C TYR A 146 -3.92 1.10 -11.50
N ILE A 147 -5.24 1.40 -11.47
CA ILE A 147 -6.27 0.42 -11.12
C ILE A 147 -6.34 -0.68 -12.20
N GLU A 148 -6.16 -0.35 -13.46
CA GLU A 148 -6.13 -1.33 -14.55
C GLU A 148 -4.95 -2.31 -14.36
N GLN A 149 -3.76 -1.82 -14.03
CA GLN A 149 -2.58 -2.65 -13.79
C GLN A 149 -2.76 -3.55 -12.56
N MET A 150 -3.33 -3.00 -11.48
CA MET A 150 -3.68 -3.80 -10.29
C MET A 150 -4.71 -4.89 -10.61
N ASN A 151 -5.73 -4.56 -11.40
CA ASN A 151 -6.72 -5.52 -11.86
C ASN A 151 -6.13 -6.66 -12.69
N ARG A 152 -5.15 -6.38 -13.55
CA ARG A 152 -4.42 -7.41 -14.31
C ARG A 152 -3.68 -8.38 -13.39
N THR A 153 -2.96 -7.85 -12.40
CA THR A 153 -2.24 -8.66 -11.42
C THR A 153 -3.19 -9.46 -10.51
N TYR A 154 -4.34 -8.88 -10.16
CA TYR A 154 -5.39 -9.58 -9.42
C TYR A 154 -5.99 -10.73 -10.24
N SER A 155 -6.21 -10.52 -11.55
CA SER A 155 -6.68 -11.55 -12.49
C SER A 155 -5.69 -12.71 -12.68
N ASP A 156 -4.40 -12.50 -12.40
CA ASP A 156 -3.39 -13.58 -12.38
C ASP A 156 -3.58 -14.55 -11.20
N GLY A 157 -4.37 -14.15 -10.18
CA GLY A 157 -4.73 -14.97 -9.03
C GLY A 157 -4.01 -14.60 -7.75
N TYR A 158 -3.41 -13.41 -7.65
CA TYR A 158 -2.87 -12.88 -6.41
C TYR A 158 -3.98 -12.20 -5.61
N GLU A 159 -4.22 -12.67 -4.40
CA GLU A 159 -5.27 -12.13 -3.52
C GLU A 159 -4.78 -10.97 -2.64
N VAL A 160 -3.47 -10.82 -2.48
CA VAL A 160 -2.82 -9.67 -1.88
C VAL A 160 -1.77 -9.16 -2.83
N ILE A 161 -1.75 -7.85 -3.10
CA ILE A 161 -0.86 -7.24 -4.09
C ILE A 161 -0.35 -5.92 -3.53
N THR A 162 0.96 -5.69 -3.63
CA THR A 162 1.55 -4.36 -3.42
C THR A 162 1.98 -3.74 -4.75
N SER A 163 2.11 -2.43 -4.80
CA SER A 163 2.40 -1.69 -6.02
C SER A 163 3.76 -0.99 -6.00
N TYR A 164 4.09 -0.28 -7.08
CA TYR A 164 5.29 0.53 -7.15
C TYR A 164 5.07 1.88 -6.46
N ARG A 165 5.76 2.10 -5.35
CA ARG A 165 5.74 3.37 -4.61
C ARG A 165 6.87 4.27 -5.09
N ASN A 166 6.52 5.43 -5.64
CA ASN A 166 7.43 6.48 -6.06
C ASN A 166 7.27 7.70 -5.15
N SER A 167 8.08 8.73 -5.34
CA SER A 167 8.03 9.97 -4.56
C SER A 167 7.67 11.16 -5.43
N LYS A 168 6.82 12.07 -4.92
CA LYS A 168 6.51 13.36 -5.54
C LYS A 168 7.60 14.40 -5.31
N ASN A 169 8.26 14.33 -4.17
CA ASN A 169 9.12 15.38 -3.63
C ASN A 169 10.58 14.92 -3.44
N PHE A 170 11.08 14.10 -4.35
CA PHE A 170 12.46 13.59 -4.31
C PHE A 170 13.52 14.69 -4.15
N GLY A 171 13.32 15.84 -4.79
CA GLY A 171 14.29 16.94 -4.83
C GLY A 171 14.18 17.98 -3.71
N ASP A 172 13.22 17.88 -2.80
CA ASP A 172 12.93 18.94 -1.84
C ASP A 172 14.02 19.07 -0.76
N ASN A 173 14.50 17.95 -0.25
CA ASN A 173 15.57 17.90 0.74
C ASN A 173 16.19 16.51 0.80
N TRP A 174 17.34 16.38 1.52
CA TRP A 174 18.08 15.13 1.62
C TRP A 174 17.33 14.00 2.34
N ILE A 175 16.41 14.33 3.26
CA ILE A 175 15.58 13.36 3.99
C ILE A 175 14.53 12.77 3.03
N SER A 176 13.82 13.61 2.30
CA SER A 176 12.83 13.18 1.28
C SER A 176 13.50 12.32 0.21
N SER A 177 14.71 12.72 -0.24
CA SER A 177 15.51 11.91 -1.17
C SER A 177 15.91 10.56 -0.58
N GLY A 178 16.29 10.51 0.69
CA GLY A 178 16.62 9.27 1.39
C GLY A 178 15.45 8.29 1.48
N TYR A 179 14.29 8.76 1.88
CA TYR A 179 13.06 7.94 1.92
C TYR A 179 12.64 7.50 0.51
N ALA A 180 12.72 8.38 -0.48
CA ALA A 180 12.40 8.03 -1.86
C ALA A 180 13.29 6.89 -2.38
N LEU A 181 14.61 6.98 -2.14
CA LEU A 181 15.55 5.90 -2.49
C LEU A 181 15.24 4.59 -1.75
N TRP A 182 14.81 4.69 -0.50
CA TRP A 182 14.40 3.52 0.28
C TRP A 182 13.20 2.81 -0.35
N PHE A 183 12.11 3.53 -0.66
CA PHE A 183 10.91 2.96 -1.26
C PHE A 183 11.13 2.47 -2.71
N MET A 184 11.92 3.21 -3.50
CA MET A 184 12.34 2.74 -4.82
C MET A 184 13.16 1.45 -4.75
N ARG A 185 14.09 1.35 -3.77
CA ARG A 185 14.84 0.11 -3.52
C ARG A 185 13.92 -1.04 -3.15
N GLU A 186 12.96 -0.82 -2.26
CA GLU A 186 11.99 -1.84 -1.85
C GLU A 186 11.16 -2.31 -3.04
N SER A 187 10.60 -1.40 -3.80
CA SER A 187 9.77 -1.70 -4.97
C SER A 187 10.57 -2.36 -6.10
N ALA A 188 11.65 -1.70 -6.58
CA ALA A 188 12.38 -2.13 -7.76
C ALA A 188 13.36 -3.29 -7.50
N TRP A 189 14.00 -3.31 -6.31
CA TRP A 189 15.13 -4.20 -6.03
C TRP A 189 14.84 -5.29 -4.99
N LEU A 190 13.69 -5.24 -4.31
CA LEU A 190 13.25 -6.31 -3.42
C LEU A 190 11.95 -6.96 -3.93
N ASN A 191 10.87 -6.21 -4.10
CA ASN A 191 9.58 -6.78 -4.48
C ASN A 191 9.57 -7.30 -5.94
N ARG A 192 10.14 -6.57 -6.89
CA ARG A 192 10.24 -7.03 -8.28
C ARG A 192 11.01 -8.36 -8.42
N PRO A 193 12.20 -8.54 -7.85
CA PRO A 193 12.89 -9.84 -7.87
C PRO A 193 12.10 -10.95 -7.17
N ARG A 194 11.49 -10.67 -6.01
CA ARG A 194 10.65 -11.65 -5.30
C ARG A 194 9.51 -12.14 -6.16
N MET A 195 8.80 -11.22 -6.81
CA MET A 195 7.72 -11.56 -7.74
C MET A 195 8.21 -12.47 -8.88
N ARG A 196 9.38 -12.17 -9.48
CA ARG A 196 9.96 -12.95 -10.57
C ARG A 196 10.42 -14.34 -10.15
N LEU A 197 10.96 -14.47 -8.94
CA LEU A 197 11.34 -15.75 -8.34
C LEU A 197 10.14 -16.55 -7.82
N GLY A 198 8.93 -15.96 -7.81
CA GLY A 198 7.73 -16.62 -7.29
C GLY A 198 7.71 -16.72 -5.77
N SER A 199 8.53 -15.92 -5.06
CA SER A 199 8.44 -15.76 -3.61
C SER A 199 7.42 -14.68 -3.24
N SER A 200 7.08 -14.55 -1.95
CA SER A 200 6.17 -13.53 -1.48
C SER A 200 6.85 -12.16 -1.42
N CYS A 201 6.12 -11.11 -1.82
CA CYS A 201 6.51 -9.72 -1.61
C CYS A 201 6.10 -9.23 -0.21
N ALA A 202 6.33 -7.96 0.10
CA ALA A 202 5.90 -7.32 1.34
C ALA A 202 5.02 -6.11 1.00
N VAL A 203 3.99 -5.88 1.79
CA VAL A 203 3.19 -4.65 1.76
C VAL A 203 3.98 -3.52 2.43
N SER A 204 3.82 -2.30 2.00
CA SER A 204 4.56 -1.13 2.48
C SER A 204 3.60 0.05 2.67
N GLY A 205 2.81 0.01 3.73
CA GLY A 205 1.94 1.07 4.22
C GLY A 205 0.78 1.45 3.31
N THR A 206 1.06 1.76 2.05
CA THR A 206 0.08 2.29 1.10
C THR A 206 0.17 1.63 -0.27
N GLY A 207 -0.83 1.81 -1.13
CA GLY A 207 -0.82 1.27 -2.49
C GLY A 207 -0.87 -0.25 -2.55
N PHE A 208 -1.66 -0.87 -1.70
CA PHE A 208 -1.85 -2.31 -1.71
C PHE A 208 -3.31 -2.71 -1.87
N LEU A 209 -3.51 -3.91 -2.35
CA LEU A 209 -4.81 -4.54 -2.55
C LEU A 209 -4.90 -5.83 -1.75
N PHE A 210 -6.07 -6.11 -1.19
CA PHE A 210 -6.45 -7.43 -0.67
C PHE A 210 -7.88 -7.80 -1.08
N SER A 211 -8.10 -9.10 -1.33
CA SER A 211 -9.41 -9.60 -1.74
C SER A 211 -10.42 -9.66 -0.59
N GLN A 212 -11.71 -9.68 -0.92
CA GLN A 212 -12.78 -9.95 0.06
C GLN A 212 -12.53 -11.28 0.77
N LYS A 213 -12.07 -12.29 0.05
CA LYS A 213 -11.74 -13.61 0.61
C LYS A 213 -10.66 -13.53 1.70
N VAL A 214 -9.59 -12.75 1.47
CA VAL A 214 -8.53 -12.54 2.48
C VAL A 214 -9.11 -11.86 3.72
N LEU A 215 -9.98 -10.86 3.55
CA LEU A 215 -10.65 -10.19 4.65
C LEU A 215 -11.51 -11.16 5.48
N ASP A 216 -12.26 -12.03 4.82
CA ASP A 216 -13.10 -13.04 5.47
C ASP A 216 -12.26 -14.07 6.21
N GLU A 217 -11.18 -14.56 5.62
CA GLU A 217 -10.25 -15.52 6.24
C GLU A 217 -9.50 -14.94 7.44
N CYS A 218 -9.24 -13.62 7.46
CA CYS A 218 -8.67 -12.91 8.62
C CYS A 218 -9.74 -12.60 9.71
N GLY A 219 -11.01 -12.85 9.42
CA GLY A 219 -12.11 -12.49 10.34
C GLY A 219 -12.32 -10.98 10.46
N GLY A 220 -12.01 -10.22 9.40
CA GLY A 220 -12.02 -8.77 9.34
C GLY A 220 -10.61 -8.16 9.39
N TRP A 221 -10.51 -6.85 9.50
CA TRP A 221 -9.24 -6.15 9.62
C TRP A 221 -8.81 -6.08 11.10
N ASN A 222 -7.86 -6.92 11.49
CA ASN A 222 -7.41 -7.09 12.88
C ASN A 222 -5.94 -6.66 13.09
N PHE A 223 -5.44 -5.71 12.32
CA PHE A 223 -4.07 -5.23 12.33
C PHE A 223 -4.03 -3.80 12.89
N PHE A 224 -3.58 -3.63 14.15
CA PHE A 224 -3.71 -2.39 14.91
C PHE A 224 -2.38 -1.80 15.35
N LEU A 225 -1.26 -2.45 15.06
CA LEU A 225 0.07 -1.92 15.39
C LEU A 225 0.38 -0.67 14.54
N LEU A 226 1.35 0.12 14.98
CA LEU A 226 1.86 1.26 14.20
C LEU A 226 2.39 0.82 12.82
N THR A 227 2.80 -0.44 12.72
CA THR A 227 3.28 -1.11 11.49
C THR A 227 2.26 -2.16 11.05
N GLU A 228 1.01 -1.76 10.86
CA GLU A 228 -0.10 -2.64 10.48
C GLU A 228 0.16 -3.38 9.16
N ASP A 229 0.94 -2.77 8.27
CA ASP A 229 1.37 -3.33 6.99
C ASP A 229 2.33 -4.50 7.14
N ILE A 230 3.26 -4.41 8.09
CA ILE A 230 4.18 -5.50 8.43
C ILE A 230 3.40 -6.64 9.10
N GLU A 231 2.51 -6.32 10.04
CA GLU A 231 1.66 -7.28 10.72
C GLU A 231 0.80 -8.04 9.69
N PHE A 232 0.13 -7.32 8.80
CA PHE A 232 -0.65 -7.88 7.69
C PHE A 232 0.21 -8.74 6.74
N THR A 233 1.43 -8.27 6.41
CA THR A 233 2.37 -9.03 5.58
C THR A 233 2.74 -10.37 6.23
N ILE A 234 3.09 -10.37 7.52
CA ILE A 234 3.49 -11.58 8.25
C ILE A 234 2.32 -12.55 8.35
N ASP A 235 1.13 -12.08 8.71
CA ASP A 235 -0.06 -12.91 8.80
C ASP A 235 -0.34 -13.63 7.46
N ASN A 236 -0.32 -12.92 6.35
CA ASN A 236 -0.53 -13.53 5.03
C ASN A 236 0.51 -14.59 4.69
N ILE A 237 1.80 -14.32 4.97
CA ILE A 237 2.89 -15.26 4.67
C ILE A 237 2.79 -16.51 5.55
N VAL A 238 2.52 -16.36 6.84
CA VAL A 238 2.38 -17.49 7.80
C VAL A 238 1.19 -18.36 7.42
N ASN A 239 0.10 -17.77 6.93
CA ASN A 239 -1.07 -18.50 6.43
C ASN A 239 -0.89 -19.05 4.99
N GLY A 240 0.33 -19.02 4.43
CA GLY A 240 0.66 -19.59 3.12
C GLY A 240 0.18 -18.77 1.93
N ARG A 241 -0.33 -17.54 2.14
CA ARG A 241 -0.74 -16.65 1.05
C ARG A 241 0.48 -15.96 0.45
N LYS A 242 0.51 -15.87 -0.88
CA LYS A 242 1.56 -15.14 -1.60
C LYS A 242 1.11 -13.72 -1.86
N ILE A 243 1.93 -12.77 -1.44
CA ILE A 243 1.77 -11.37 -1.78
C ILE A 243 2.43 -11.13 -3.14
N GLY A 244 1.63 -10.67 -4.12
CA GLY A 244 2.10 -10.28 -5.44
C GLY A 244 2.67 -8.85 -5.44
N TYR A 245 3.34 -8.50 -6.54
CA TYR A 245 3.83 -7.14 -6.77
C TYR A 245 3.51 -6.70 -8.20
N CYS A 246 2.79 -5.58 -8.31
CA CYS A 246 2.48 -4.94 -9.58
C CYS A 246 3.49 -3.81 -9.84
N ALA A 247 4.44 -4.06 -10.76
CA ALA A 247 5.50 -3.09 -11.07
C ALA A 247 5.01 -1.90 -11.90
N ASP A 248 3.91 -2.10 -12.63
CA ASP A 248 3.37 -1.13 -13.57
C ASP A 248 2.26 -0.26 -12.95
N ALA A 249 1.73 -0.64 -11.78
CA ALA A 249 0.86 0.21 -10.98
C ALA A 249 1.71 1.18 -10.15
N VAL A 250 1.84 2.42 -10.63
CA VAL A 250 2.68 3.44 -10.01
C VAL A 250 1.84 4.40 -9.20
N LEU A 251 2.18 4.56 -7.92
CA LEU A 251 1.68 5.62 -7.07
C LEU A 251 2.81 6.57 -6.68
N TYR A 252 2.46 7.82 -6.46
CA TYR A 252 3.35 8.87 -5.97
C TYR A 252 2.94 9.25 -4.55
N ASP A 253 3.89 9.18 -3.66
CA ASP A 253 3.74 9.48 -2.25
C ASP A 253 4.44 10.79 -1.88
N CYS A 254 3.90 11.54 -0.94
CA CYS A 254 4.49 12.78 -0.45
C CYS A 254 5.31 12.47 0.79
N LEU A 255 6.62 12.36 0.63
CA LEU A 255 7.54 12.07 1.72
C LEU A 255 7.91 13.37 2.46
N LEU A 256 6.94 13.98 3.12
CA LEU A 256 7.14 15.13 3.98
C LEU A 256 7.54 14.66 5.38
N TYR A 257 8.64 15.25 5.89
CA TYR A 257 9.02 15.10 7.30
C TYR A 257 8.29 16.15 8.15
N THR A 258 6.97 16.12 8.09
CA THR A 258 6.12 16.85 9.01
C THR A 258 4.98 15.93 9.38
N SER A 259 5.30 14.90 10.15
CA SER A 259 4.23 14.18 10.83
C SER A 259 3.77 15.04 12.01
N ASP A 260 2.79 15.88 11.79
CA ASP A 260 1.86 16.24 12.86
C ASP A 260 0.96 15.04 13.22
N ALA A 261 1.40 13.84 12.85
CA ALA A 261 0.79 12.56 13.16
C ALA A 261 1.61 11.88 14.27
N ALA A 262 1.72 12.53 15.43
CA ALA A 262 2.16 11.94 16.69
C ALA A 262 1.10 12.18 17.75
#